data_4cfc16efe8ee5bffb38f78d4c67fffd5
#
_entry.id   4cfc16efe8ee5bffb38f78d4c67fffd5
#
_cell.length_a   1.000
_cell.length_b   1.000
_cell.length_c   1.000
_cell.angle_alpha   90.00
_cell.angle_beta   90.00
_cell.angle_gamma   90.00
#
_symmetry.space_group_name_H-M   'P 1'
#
loop_
_entity.id
_entity.type
_entity.pdbx_description
1 polymer ?
#
loop_
_entity_poly.entity_id
_entity_poly.type
_entity_poly.pdbx_seq_one_letter_code
_entity_poly.pdbx_strand_id
1 'polypeptide(L)'
;MKILTLAAILAVICIGCDKNTVDVNNPDVEEFVKQLKDGTYNNYAWTEGGERLWPVMPAFDRDDVPALLALAEDTELISPCDHFPVNPLSSMYPWRLVGSKPSIMLGEYLLWCAEAVIEGQDFASLNPVLIDEIRKPDQRLDSDEILSVRKLYQDWWNANGHLDNPPSLPLDGSGYGWH
;
A
#
# COMPACT_ATOMS: atom_id res chain seq x y z
N MET A 1 66.74 20.81 -17.19
CA MET A 1 65.65 20.82 -16.20
C MET A 1 64.32 20.65 -16.93
N LYS A 2 63.71 19.46 -16.90
CA LYS A 2 62.40 19.18 -17.53
C LYS A 2 61.39 19.14 -16.43
N ILE A 3 60.43 20.05 -16.45
CA ILE A 3 59.31 20.12 -15.52
C ILE A 3 58.23 19.17 -16.07
N LEU A 4 57.98 18.10 -15.36
CA LEU A 4 56.80 17.20 -15.62
C LEU A 4 55.58 17.82 -14.96
N THR A 5 54.62 18.24 -15.77
CA THR A 5 53.33 18.71 -15.31
C THR A 5 52.43 17.45 -15.14
N LEU A 6 52.10 17.11 -13.90
CA LEU A 6 51.19 16.02 -13.56
C LEU A 6 49.73 16.57 -13.68
N ALA A 7 49.02 16.15 -14.72
CA ALA A 7 47.62 16.43 -14.86
C ALA A 7 46.79 15.45 -14.04
N ALA A 8 46.20 15.90 -12.93
CA ALA A 8 45.26 15.13 -12.16
C ALA A 8 43.92 15.09 -12.87
N ILE A 9 43.54 13.95 -13.42
CA ILE A 9 42.18 13.73 -13.97
C ILE A 9 41.28 13.47 -12.78
N LEU A 10 40.42 14.45 -12.47
CA LEU A 10 39.33 14.33 -11.50
C LEU A 10 38.20 13.55 -12.18
N ALA A 11 38.11 12.25 -11.94
CA ALA A 11 36.96 11.46 -12.34
C ALA A 11 35.78 11.86 -11.44
N VAL A 12 34.91 12.71 -11.95
CA VAL A 12 33.59 12.92 -11.33
C VAL A 12 32.78 11.67 -11.56
N ILE A 13 32.72 10.82 -10.55
CA ILE A 13 31.76 9.71 -10.51
C ILE A 13 30.40 10.39 -10.29
N CYS A 14 29.64 10.58 -11.35
CA CYS A 14 28.21 10.82 -11.25
C CYS A 14 27.60 9.55 -10.65
N ILE A 15 27.46 9.53 -9.33
CA ILE A 15 26.54 8.59 -8.68
C ILE A 15 25.16 9.05 -9.17
N GLY A 16 24.66 8.36 -10.21
CA GLY A 16 23.27 8.49 -10.60
C GLY A 16 22.46 8.20 -9.34
N CYS A 17 21.65 9.15 -8.91
CA CYS A 17 20.54 8.84 -8.01
C CYS A 17 19.66 7.85 -8.76
N ASP A 18 19.90 6.57 -8.58
CA ASP A 18 18.84 5.59 -8.79
C ASP A 18 17.71 6.04 -7.87
N LYS A 19 16.60 6.44 -8.46
CA LYS A 19 15.37 6.60 -7.70
C LYS A 19 15.16 5.24 -7.07
N ASN A 20 15.24 5.16 -5.74
CA ASN A 20 14.98 3.93 -5.02
C ASN A 20 13.57 3.48 -5.43
N THR A 21 13.51 2.48 -6.30
CA THR A 21 12.28 1.78 -6.59
C THR A 21 12.08 0.75 -5.50
N VAL A 22 10.87 0.66 -4.96
CA VAL A 22 10.51 -0.42 -4.04
C VAL A 22 10.82 -1.75 -4.72
N ASP A 23 11.58 -2.62 -4.06
CA ASP A 23 11.73 -4.00 -4.52
C ASP A 23 10.40 -4.72 -4.27
N VAL A 24 9.69 -5.08 -5.33
CA VAL A 24 8.38 -5.74 -5.21
C VAL A 24 8.45 -7.16 -4.64
N ASN A 25 9.62 -7.80 -4.66
CA ASN A 25 9.81 -9.14 -4.13
C ASN A 25 10.36 -9.15 -2.69
N ASN A 26 10.86 -8.02 -2.22
CA ASN A 26 11.32 -7.83 -0.84
C ASN A 26 11.07 -6.38 -0.45
N PRO A 27 9.80 -6.01 -0.22
CA PRO A 27 9.40 -4.63 -0.06
C PRO A 27 9.86 -4.04 1.28
N ASP A 28 10.25 -2.76 1.24
CA ASP A 28 10.35 -1.91 2.41
C ASP A 28 9.03 -1.12 2.53
N VAL A 29 8.29 -1.37 3.61
CA VAL A 29 6.97 -0.77 3.83
C VAL A 29 7.05 0.75 3.94
N GLU A 30 8.09 1.30 4.59
CA GLU A 30 8.26 2.75 4.76
C GLU A 30 8.56 3.42 3.41
N GLU A 31 9.43 2.83 2.61
CA GLU A 31 9.73 3.34 1.26
C GLU A 31 8.51 3.22 0.34
N PHE A 32 7.75 2.13 0.42
CA PHE A 32 6.49 1.98 -0.30
C PHE A 32 5.50 3.10 0.04
N VAL A 33 5.24 3.32 1.32
CA VAL A 33 4.35 4.38 1.81
C VAL A 33 4.81 5.75 1.36
N LYS A 34 6.11 6.03 1.46
CA LYS A 34 6.69 7.29 0.98
C LYS A 34 6.44 7.48 -0.51
N GLN A 35 6.66 6.45 -1.33
CA GLN A 35 6.43 6.55 -2.78
C GLN A 35 4.96 6.71 -3.13
N LEU A 36 4.03 6.12 -2.37
CA LEU A 36 2.60 6.37 -2.54
C LEU A 36 2.24 7.83 -2.25
N LYS A 37 2.73 8.38 -1.14
CA LYS A 37 2.50 9.80 -0.75
C LYS A 37 3.09 10.77 -1.76
N ASP A 38 4.28 10.50 -2.24
CA ASP A 38 5.00 11.33 -3.20
C ASP A 38 4.46 11.17 -4.65
N GLY A 39 3.59 10.18 -4.91
CA GLY A 39 3.11 9.83 -6.25
C GLY A 39 4.24 9.33 -7.16
N THR A 40 5.27 8.73 -6.59
CA THR A 40 6.47 8.27 -7.32
C THR A 40 6.55 6.76 -7.47
N TYR A 41 5.59 6.01 -6.92
CA TYR A 41 5.53 4.56 -7.10
C TYR A 41 5.42 4.21 -8.58
N ASN A 42 6.33 3.36 -9.10
CA ASN A 42 6.49 3.14 -10.54
C ASN A 42 6.74 1.68 -10.94
N ASN A 43 6.44 0.74 -10.07
CA ASN A 43 6.49 -0.67 -10.41
C ASN A 43 5.21 -1.07 -11.18
N TYR A 44 5.37 -1.52 -12.41
CA TYR A 44 4.27 -1.86 -13.30
C TYR A 44 4.45 -3.24 -13.92
N ALA A 45 3.35 -3.94 -14.15
CA ALA A 45 3.32 -5.05 -15.06
C ALA A 45 3.39 -4.56 -16.51
N TRP A 46 3.97 -5.38 -17.39
CA TRP A 46 4.18 -5.06 -18.80
C TRP A 46 3.73 -6.19 -19.68
N THR A 47 3.22 -5.85 -20.87
CA THR A 47 2.99 -6.84 -21.92
C THR A 47 4.31 -7.30 -22.54
N GLU A 48 4.30 -8.42 -23.28
CA GLU A 48 5.45 -8.85 -24.10
C GLU A 48 5.85 -7.79 -25.14
N GLY A 49 4.90 -6.95 -25.56
CA GLY A 49 5.12 -5.85 -26.51
C GLY A 49 5.69 -4.58 -25.85
N GLY A 50 5.90 -4.58 -24.54
CA GLY A 50 6.44 -3.42 -23.80
C GLY A 50 5.40 -2.34 -23.49
N GLU A 51 4.12 -2.66 -23.50
CA GLU A 51 3.05 -1.75 -23.05
C GLU A 51 2.89 -1.86 -21.54
N ARG A 52 2.79 -0.70 -20.88
CA ARG A 52 2.56 -0.61 -19.43
C ARG A 52 1.12 -1.04 -19.11
N LEU A 53 0.98 -1.91 -18.13
CA LEU A 53 -0.31 -2.40 -17.64
C LEU A 53 -0.69 -1.71 -16.33
N TRP A 54 -0.76 -2.43 -15.24
CA TRP A 54 -1.19 -1.95 -13.93
C TRP A 54 0.00 -1.87 -12.96
N PRO A 55 -0.09 -1.02 -11.91
CA PRO A 55 0.89 -1.06 -10.82
C PRO A 55 0.87 -2.41 -10.11
N VAL A 56 2.05 -2.97 -9.89
CA VAL A 56 2.22 -4.25 -9.21
C VAL A 56 2.20 -4.05 -7.70
N MET A 57 1.39 -4.83 -6.99
CA MET A 57 1.41 -4.88 -5.53
C MET A 57 2.74 -5.50 -5.06
N PRO A 58 3.45 -4.88 -4.10
CA PRO A 58 4.57 -5.53 -3.47
C PRO A 58 4.16 -6.84 -2.79
N ALA A 59 5.05 -7.83 -2.82
CA ALA A 59 4.83 -9.12 -2.19
C ALA A 59 5.06 -9.03 -0.68
N PHE A 60 4.19 -8.29 0.01
CA PHE A 60 4.21 -8.23 1.47
C PHE A 60 3.99 -9.60 2.08
N ASP A 61 4.66 -9.84 3.19
CA ASP A 61 4.49 -11.05 3.99
C ASP A 61 4.05 -10.74 5.44
N ARG A 62 3.96 -11.77 6.25
CA ARG A 62 3.51 -11.62 7.64
C ARG A 62 4.42 -10.75 8.49
N ASP A 63 5.70 -10.69 8.18
CA ASP A 63 6.67 -9.87 8.91
C ASP A 63 6.47 -8.38 8.62
N ASP A 64 5.82 -8.02 7.50
CA ASP A 64 5.48 -6.66 7.11
C ASP A 64 4.21 -6.13 7.81
N VAL A 65 3.30 -7.01 8.25
CA VAL A 65 2.01 -6.61 8.83
C VAL A 65 2.15 -5.63 10.00
N PRO A 66 3.07 -5.81 10.96
CA PRO A 66 3.26 -4.82 12.03
C PRO A 66 3.58 -3.41 11.52
N ALA A 67 4.40 -3.30 10.47
CA ALA A 67 4.77 -2.02 9.88
C ALA A 67 3.59 -1.40 9.11
N LEU A 68 2.85 -2.20 8.34
CA LEU A 68 1.61 -1.76 7.68
C LEU A 68 0.60 -1.22 8.69
N LEU A 69 0.36 -1.94 9.80
CA LEU A 69 -0.56 -1.51 10.86
C LEU A 69 -0.05 -0.28 11.63
N ALA A 70 1.26 -0.15 11.81
CA ALA A 70 1.85 1.04 12.45
C ALA A 70 1.59 2.29 11.59
N LEU A 71 1.91 2.23 10.29
CA LEU A 71 1.76 3.34 9.35
C LEU A 71 0.29 3.62 8.97
N ALA A 72 -0.63 2.69 9.20
CA ALA A 72 -2.07 2.87 8.99
C ALA A 72 -2.72 3.88 9.97
N GLU A 73 -1.96 4.51 10.87
CA GLU A 73 -2.45 5.66 11.64
C GLU A 73 -2.55 6.95 10.81
N ASP A 74 -1.88 6.99 9.66
CA ASP A 74 -1.91 8.14 8.78
C ASP A 74 -3.21 8.17 7.97
N THR A 75 -4.10 9.08 8.34
CA THR A 75 -5.39 9.26 7.65
C THR A 75 -5.35 10.35 6.57
N GLU A 76 -4.16 10.74 6.10
CA GLU A 76 -4.00 11.65 4.98
C GLU A 76 -4.72 11.10 3.75
N LEU A 77 -5.47 11.99 3.08
CA LEU A 77 -6.10 11.67 1.81
C LEU A 77 -5.06 11.74 0.68
N ILE A 78 -4.80 10.62 0.08
CA ILE A 78 -3.94 10.52 -1.07
C ILE A 78 -4.76 10.31 -2.35
N SER A 79 -4.29 10.89 -3.45
CA SER A 79 -4.88 10.67 -4.76
C SER A 79 -4.37 9.34 -5.31
N PRO A 80 -5.23 8.33 -5.44
CA PRO A 80 -4.78 7.02 -5.89
C PRO A 80 -4.33 7.03 -7.32
N CYS A 81 -4.61 8.02 -8.08
CA CYS A 81 -4.23 8.14 -9.47
C CYS A 81 -3.47 6.90 -10.01
N ASP A 82 -3.04 6.87 -11.17
CA ASP A 82 -2.47 5.72 -11.91
C ASP A 82 -1.27 4.99 -11.24
N HIS A 83 -0.91 5.36 -10.00
CA HIS A 83 0.27 4.84 -9.31
C HIS A 83 -0.02 3.85 -8.18
N PHE A 84 -1.30 3.70 -7.78
CA PHE A 84 -1.65 2.81 -6.69
C PHE A 84 -1.84 1.39 -7.20
N PRO A 85 -1.14 0.40 -6.61
CA PRO A 85 -1.48 -0.99 -6.82
C PRO A 85 -2.90 -1.26 -6.30
N VAL A 86 -3.78 -1.68 -7.19
CA VAL A 86 -5.14 -2.10 -6.88
C VAL A 86 -5.41 -3.43 -7.57
N ASN A 87 -6.45 -4.12 -7.13
CA ASN A 87 -6.84 -5.36 -7.77
C ASN A 87 -7.14 -5.12 -9.28
N PRO A 88 -6.39 -5.73 -10.20
CA PRO A 88 -6.57 -5.48 -11.64
C PRO A 88 -7.92 -5.96 -12.18
N LEU A 89 -8.66 -6.76 -11.42
CA LEU A 89 -10.02 -7.17 -11.75
C LEU A 89 -11.06 -6.12 -11.36
N SER A 90 -10.68 -5.12 -10.54
CA SER A 90 -11.55 -3.99 -10.22
C SER A 90 -11.73 -3.13 -11.46
N SER A 91 -12.94 -3.13 -12.00
CA SER A 91 -13.27 -2.32 -13.18
C SER A 91 -13.63 -0.88 -12.83
N MET A 92 -13.95 -0.60 -11.60
CA MET A 92 -14.31 0.75 -11.13
C MET A 92 -14.17 0.89 -9.62
N TYR A 93 -13.54 1.97 -9.18
CA TYR A 93 -13.77 2.47 -7.82
C TYR A 93 -15.27 2.70 -7.63
N PRO A 94 -15.83 2.41 -6.46
CA PRO A 94 -17.22 2.72 -6.18
C PRO A 94 -17.39 4.24 -6.10
N TRP A 95 -17.60 4.87 -7.24
CA TRP A 95 -17.65 6.33 -7.42
C TRP A 95 -18.59 7.04 -6.44
N ARG A 96 -19.69 6.40 -6.07
CA ARG A 96 -20.62 6.94 -5.07
C ARG A 96 -20.03 7.01 -3.67
N LEU A 97 -19.00 6.17 -3.38
CA LEU A 97 -18.31 6.16 -2.09
C LEU A 97 -17.10 7.08 -2.07
N VAL A 98 -16.39 7.21 -3.20
CA VAL A 98 -15.16 8.01 -3.29
C VAL A 98 -15.35 9.37 -3.96
N GLY A 99 -16.54 9.63 -4.55
CA GLY A 99 -16.85 10.90 -5.19
C GLY A 99 -16.20 11.10 -6.58
N SER A 100 -16.26 12.32 -7.08
CA SER A 100 -15.79 12.67 -8.43
C SER A 100 -14.26 12.72 -8.58
N LYS A 101 -13.55 12.83 -7.48
CA LYS A 101 -12.07 12.72 -7.43
C LYS A 101 -11.76 11.56 -6.50
N PRO A 102 -11.34 10.42 -7.04
CA PRO A 102 -10.96 9.29 -6.22
C PRO A 102 -9.82 9.72 -5.29
N SER A 103 -10.07 9.60 -4.01
CA SER A 103 -9.06 9.76 -2.96
C SER A 103 -9.28 8.65 -1.95
N ILE A 104 -8.22 8.19 -1.36
CA ILE A 104 -8.25 7.17 -0.33
C ILE A 104 -7.45 7.64 0.86
N MET A 105 -7.85 7.29 2.06
CA MET A 105 -7.00 7.49 3.22
C MET A 105 -5.87 6.48 3.18
N LEU A 106 -4.65 6.95 3.41
CA LEU A 106 -3.49 6.08 3.39
C LEU A 106 -3.65 4.92 4.38
N GLY A 107 -4.13 5.21 5.59
CA GLY A 107 -4.38 4.17 6.59
C GLY A 107 -5.39 3.12 6.14
N GLU A 108 -6.49 3.53 5.50
CA GLU A 108 -7.48 2.61 4.91
C GLU A 108 -6.82 1.67 3.89
N TYR A 109 -5.98 2.21 3.01
CA TYR A 109 -5.28 1.44 2.01
C TYR A 109 -4.26 0.46 2.61
N LEU A 110 -3.52 0.87 3.65
CA LEU A 110 -2.56 0.01 4.34
C LEU A 110 -3.25 -1.12 5.12
N LEU A 111 -4.44 -0.87 5.69
CA LEU A 111 -5.26 -1.93 6.28
C LEU A 111 -5.71 -2.95 5.24
N TRP A 112 -6.06 -2.50 4.04
CA TRP A 112 -6.39 -3.39 2.92
C TRP A 112 -5.20 -4.26 2.49
N CYS A 113 -3.99 -3.71 2.46
CA CYS A 113 -2.78 -4.48 2.22
C CYS A 113 -2.53 -5.51 3.35
N ALA A 114 -2.70 -5.10 4.61
CA ALA A 114 -2.54 -5.99 5.76
C ALA A 114 -3.55 -7.14 5.74
N GLU A 115 -4.82 -6.88 5.40
CA GLU A 115 -5.84 -7.91 5.27
C GLU A 115 -5.47 -8.95 4.21
N ALA A 116 -5.01 -8.50 3.03
CA ALA A 116 -4.57 -9.39 1.96
C ALA A 116 -3.50 -10.37 2.45
N VAL A 117 -2.50 -9.88 3.18
CA VAL A 117 -1.44 -10.71 3.78
C VAL A 117 -2.01 -11.68 4.83
N ILE A 118 -2.92 -11.21 5.69
CA ILE A 118 -3.55 -12.03 6.73
C ILE A 118 -4.35 -13.18 6.11
N GLU A 119 -5.07 -12.90 5.02
CA GLU A 119 -5.86 -13.89 4.29
C GLU A 119 -5.02 -14.78 3.35
N GLY A 120 -3.73 -14.44 3.14
CA GLY A 120 -2.88 -15.15 2.19
C GLY A 120 -3.32 -14.96 0.74
N GLN A 121 -3.84 -13.76 0.41
CA GLN A 121 -4.31 -13.37 -0.90
C GLN A 121 -3.44 -12.23 -1.46
N ASP A 122 -3.46 -12.04 -2.78
CA ASP A 122 -2.79 -10.90 -3.41
C ASP A 122 -3.50 -9.58 -3.08
N PHE A 123 -4.82 -9.63 -2.90
CA PHE A 123 -5.68 -8.48 -2.61
C PHE A 123 -6.83 -8.89 -1.67
N ALA A 124 -7.11 -8.10 -0.65
CA ALA A 124 -8.18 -8.39 0.32
C ALA A 124 -9.59 -8.32 -0.31
N SER A 125 -9.76 -7.49 -1.34
CA SER A 125 -11.05 -7.29 -2.01
C SER A 125 -10.85 -6.71 -3.40
N LEU A 126 -11.96 -6.43 -4.11
CA LEU A 126 -11.89 -5.72 -5.39
C LEU A 126 -11.49 -4.25 -5.23
N ASN A 127 -11.87 -3.63 -4.13
CA ASN A 127 -11.63 -2.21 -3.90
C ASN A 127 -11.10 -1.97 -2.48
N PRO A 128 -10.10 -1.10 -2.30
CA PRO A 128 -9.57 -0.73 -0.99
C PRO A 128 -10.48 0.33 -0.32
N VAL A 129 -11.76 0.01 -0.18
CA VAL A 129 -12.77 0.89 0.44
C VAL A 129 -13.45 0.14 1.57
N LEU A 130 -13.31 0.68 2.77
CA LEU A 130 -13.90 0.15 3.99
C LEU A 130 -15.25 0.83 4.27
N ILE A 131 -16.23 0.03 4.65
CA ILE A 131 -17.58 0.50 4.98
C ILE A 131 -18.06 -0.07 6.32
N ASP A 132 -18.99 0.62 6.94
CA ASP A 132 -19.80 0.07 8.01
C ASP A 132 -21.07 -0.53 7.37
N GLU A 133 -21.08 -1.84 7.22
CA GLU A 133 -22.14 -2.57 6.52
C GLU A 133 -23.51 -2.47 7.21
N ILE A 134 -23.51 -2.16 8.51
CA ILE A 134 -24.71 -2.13 9.33
C ILE A 134 -25.29 -0.72 9.41
N ARG A 135 -24.45 0.28 9.71
CA ARG A 135 -24.89 1.64 10.02
C ARG A 135 -24.81 2.59 8.85
N LYS A 136 -23.79 2.39 7.98
CA LYS A 136 -23.45 3.31 6.88
C LYS A 136 -23.05 2.56 5.60
N PRO A 137 -23.87 1.64 5.06
CA PRO A 137 -23.45 0.75 3.96
C PRO A 137 -23.13 1.47 2.64
N ASP A 138 -23.58 2.72 2.50
CA ASP A 138 -23.36 3.54 1.31
C ASP A 138 -22.41 4.73 1.55
N GLN A 139 -21.67 4.73 2.66
CA GLN A 139 -20.80 5.83 3.04
C GLN A 139 -19.42 5.30 3.41
N ARG A 140 -18.40 6.06 3.01
CA ARG A 140 -17.02 5.81 3.48
C ARG A 140 -16.90 6.14 4.96
N LEU A 141 -15.99 5.44 5.59
CA LEU A 141 -15.58 5.76 6.95
C LEU A 141 -14.81 7.09 6.97
N ASP A 142 -14.94 7.82 8.05
CA ASP A 142 -14.12 8.98 8.35
C ASP A 142 -12.79 8.57 9.05
N SER A 143 -11.94 9.55 9.32
CA SER A 143 -10.62 9.32 9.94
C SER A 143 -10.72 8.62 11.29
N ASP A 144 -11.68 8.99 12.12
CA ASP A 144 -11.83 8.41 13.48
C ASP A 144 -12.32 6.96 13.39
N GLU A 145 -13.19 6.69 12.42
CA GLU A 145 -13.69 5.34 12.12
C GLU A 145 -12.56 4.46 11.59
N ILE A 146 -11.72 4.95 10.67
CA ILE A 146 -10.53 4.21 10.18
C ILE A 146 -9.56 3.90 11.33
N LEU A 147 -9.29 4.85 12.21
CA LEU A 147 -8.44 4.61 13.39
C LEU A 147 -9.06 3.57 14.33
N SER A 148 -10.38 3.56 14.46
CA SER A 148 -11.10 2.55 15.24
C SER A 148 -10.96 1.15 14.63
N VAL A 149 -11.07 1.06 13.30
CA VAL A 149 -10.86 -0.21 12.58
C VAL A 149 -9.40 -0.64 12.67
N ARG A 150 -8.44 0.27 12.50
CA ARG A 150 -7.01 -0.03 12.73
C ARG A 150 -6.76 -0.70 14.07
N LYS A 151 -7.45 -0.21 15.12
CA LYS A 151 -7.34 -0.82 16.44
C LYS A 151 -7.84 -2.27 16.46
N LEU A 152 -8.90 -2.61 15.74
CA LEU A 152 -9.36 -4.00 15.62
C LEU A 152 -8.26 -4.88 15.00
N TYR A 153 -7.63 -4.43 13.93
CA TYR A 153 -6.50 -5.15 13.32
C TYR A 153 -5.32 -5.32 14.27
N GLN A 154 -4.96 -4.28 15.01
CA GLN A 154 -3.86 -4.35 15.99
C GLN A 154 -4.16 -5.31 17.13
N ASP A 155 -5.36 -5.24 17.70
CA ASP A 155 -5.80 -6.13 18.77
C ASP A 155 -5.83 -7.59 18.28
N TRP A 156 -6.37 -7.79 17.07
CA TRP A 156 -6.39 -9.12 16.43
C TRP A 156 -4.98 -9.64 16.17
N TRP A 157 -4.09 -8.81 15.60
CA TRP A 157 -2.71 -9.20 15.31
C TRP A 157 -1.93 -9.56 16.57
N ASN A 158 -2.08 -8.78 17.63
CA ASN A 158 -1.45 -9.08 18.92
C ASN A 158 -1.89 -10.44 19.49
N ALA A 159 -3.12 -10.82 19.27
CA ALA A 159 -3.66 -12.08 19.74
C ALA A 159 -3.37 -13.27 18.81
N ASN A 160 -3.36 -13.05 17.50
CA ASN A 160 -3.41 -14.13 16.49
C ASN A 160 -2.25 -14.08 15.48
N GLY A 161 -1.47 -13.01 15.41
CA GLY A 161 -0.42 -12.83 14.39
C GLY A 161 0.67 -13.89 14.37
N HIS A 162 0.83 -14.65 15.44
CA HIS A 162 1.75 -15.78 15.54
C HIS A 162 1.16 -17.12 15.05
N LEU A 163 -0.12 -17.17 14.68
CA LEU A 163 -0.82 -18.38 14.27
C LEU A 163 -0.82 -18.50 12.74
N ASP A 164 -0.50 -19.69 12.23
CA ASP A 164 -0.61 -19.96 10.78
C ASP A 164 -2.07 -20.04 10.30
N ASN A 165 -2.97 -20.49 11.18
CA ASN A 165 -4.40 -20.63 10.91
C ASN A 165 -5.20 -20.01 12.07
N PRO A 166 -5.42 -18.70 12.07
CA PRO A 166 -6.18 -18.03 13.10
C PRO A 166 -7.68 -18.43 13.03
N PRO A 167 -8.38 -18.43 14.18
CA PRO A 167 -9.77 -18.87 14.24
C PRO A 167 -10.78 -17.91 13.61
N SER A 168 -10.38 -16.69 13.32
CA SER A 168 -11.21 -15.61 12.79
C SER A 168 -10.35 -14.60 12.05
N LEU A 169 -10.96 -13.71 11.28
CA LEU A 169 -10.31 -12.55 10.64
C LEU A 169 -10.50 -11.28 11.48
N PRO A 170 -9.71 -10.21 11.23
CA PRO A 170 -9.76 -8.98 12.05
C PRO A 170 -11.14 -8.33 12.11
N LEU A 171 -11.90 -8.38 11.01
CA LEU A 171 -13.21 -7.72 10.90
C LEU A 171 -14.39 -8.62 11.26
N ASP A 172 -14.18 -9.92 11.53
CA ASP A 172 -15.25 -10.84 11.85
C ASP A 172 -16.11 -10.35 13.01
N GLY A 173 -17.41 -10.18 12.75
CA GLY A 173 -18.39 -9.74 13.74
C GLY A 173 -18.31 -8.26 14.13
N SER A 174 -17.45 -7.47 13.51
CA SER A 174 -17.30 -6.04 13.80
C SER A 174 -18.39 -5.17 13.18
N GLY A 175 -18.99 -5.63 12.08
CA GLY A 175 -19.91 -4.86 11.23
C GLY A 175 -19.20 -3.99 10.20
N TYR A 176 -17.87 -4.02 10.14
CA TYR A 176 -17.09 -3.43 9.07
C TYR A 176 -16.75 -4.46 8.00
N GLY A 177 -16.61 -4.02 6.76
CA GLY A 177 -16.24 -4.89 5.64
C GLY A 177 -15.62 -4.12 4.49
N TRP A 178 -14.90 -4.85 3.64
CA TRP A 178 -14.33 -4.32 2.40
C TRP A 178 -15.35 -4.36 1.27
N HIS A 179 -15.40 -3.28 0.48
CA HIS A 179 -16.36 -3.14 -0.64
C HIS A 179 -15.82 -3.78 -1.93
#